data_a486dd1c0b6cb921e4d2f962514cec8b
#
_entry.id   a486dd1c0b6cb921e4d2f962514cec8b
#
_cell.length_a   1.000
_cell.length_b   1.000
_cell.length_c   1.000
_cell.angle_alpha   90.00
_cell.angle_beta   90.00
_cell.angle_gamma   90.00
#
_symmetry.space_group_name_H-M   'P 1'
#
loop_
_entity.id
_entity.type
_entity.pdbx_description
1 polymer ?
#
loop_
_entity_poly.entity_id
_entity_poly.type
_entity_poly.pdbx_seq_one_letter_code
_entity_poly.pdbx_strand_id
1 'polypeptide(L)'
;MRFGRACLAALLLALVLALVPCLGHASARAATLDEALISLTADDFDQTEAGINAIAASGSPRAEIILRALQGGQLVFSAAQKKVYIQDDAGKLFDVVTGAPIGGAPPDDLDTVRINNRLRGTIDAALGTLTLLSGNPATRYAAAQAVFKSHEASALPTLDKAIARETDAGIKRALEQARAAIVLNTPGVTDAQKLDAIAIIRDRGDQDALGLLSDIPKRESPAVAKAATAAIAAIQTRLAEWDIVQNAWYGISLGSVLLLAAIGLAITFGVMGVINMAHGEMVMLGAYVTYVVQDVIRANDPALLDYSLAVAIPLAFLFSGGVGILIERSIIRFLYGRPLETLLATWGLSLVLQQAVRTVFGPTNRQVSNPSFMSGAFDLGGITITYNRLWIICFALAVFVALIGLLRFTRLGLE
;
A
#
# COMPACT_ATOMS: atom_id res chain seq x y z
N MET A 1 4.00 -82.28 25.37
CA MET A 1 4.12 -81.44 24.13
C MET A 1 3.35 -80.10 24.09
N ARG A 2 2.88 -79.58 25.22
CA ARG A 2 2.14 -78.28 25.26
C ARG A 2 3.00 -77.08 25.70
N PHE A 3 4.14 -77.28 26.36
CA PHE A 3 5.03 -76.19 26.81
C PHE A 3 5.90 -75.56 25.73
N GLY A 4 6.31 -76.33 24.70
CA GLY A 4 7.16 -75.82 23.62
C GLY A 4 6.45 -74.87 22.66
N ARG A 5 5.12 -74.95 22.49
CA ARG A 5 4.34 -74.12 21.62
C ARG A 5 4.06 -72.70 22.23
N ALA A 6 3.93 -72.65 23.55
CA ALA A 6 3.75 -71.39 24.27
C ALA A 6 5.03 -70.52 24.29
N CYS A 7 6.20 -71.14 24.44
CA CYS A 7 7.49 -70.47 24.35
C CYS A 7 7.79 -69.96 22.94
N LEU A 8 7.44 -70.69 21.90
CA LEU A 8 7.65 -70.24 20.51
C LEU A 8 6.71 -69.12 20.12
N ALA A 9 5.46 -69.13 20.60
CA ALA A 9 4.50 -68.06 20.38
C ALA A 9 4.89 -66.79 21.14
N ALA A 10 5.42 -66.84 22.36
CA ALA A 10 5.93 -65.74 23.12
C ALA A 10 7.17 -65.12 22.49
N LEU A 11 8.06 -65.95 21.91
CA LEU A 11 9.29 -65.52 21.24
C LEU A 11 8.96 -64.77 19.88
N LEU A 12 7.98 -65.32 19.14
CA LEU A 12 7.48 -64.70 17.92
C LEU A 12 6.72 -63.39 18.22
N LEU A 13 5.95 -63.26 19.30
CA LEU A 13 5.29 -62.05 19.72
C LEU A 13 6.29 -61.00 20.18
N ALA A 14 7.34 -61.39 20.91
CA ALA A 14 8.43 -60.52 21.31
C ALA A 14 9.24 -60.02 20.11
N LEU A 15 9.47 -60.86 19.08
CA LEU A 15 10.14 -60.46 17.86
C LEU A 15 9.31 -59.51 17.02
N VAL A 16 7.99 -59.67 16.96
CA VAL A 16 7.06 -58.76 16.28
C VAL A 16 6.95 -57.41 17.03
N LEU A 17 6.91 -57.43 18.37
CA LEU A 17 6.92 -56.19 19.17
C LEU A 17 8.26 -55.44 19.11
N ALA A 18 9.39 -56.14 18.88
CA ALA A 18 10.70 -55.50 18.71
C ALA A 18 10.91 -54.89 17.31
N LEU A 19 10.13 -55.33 16.29
CA LEU A 19 10.17 -54.77 14.92
C LEU A 19 9.25 -53.54 14.72
N VAL A 20 8.27 -53.34 15.62
CA VAL A 20 7.32 -52.20 15.52
C VAL A 20 7.95 -50.83 15.75
N PRO A 21 9.00 -50.61 16.56
CA PRO A 21 9.63 -49.29 16.68
C PRO A 21 10.46 -48.85 15.48
N CYS A 22 10.80 -49.75 14.54
CA CYS A 22 11.61 -49.37 13.37
C CYS A 22 10.80 -48.82 12.18
N LEU A 23 9.47 -48.81 12.23
CA LEU A 23 8.61 -48.39 11.12
C LEU A 23 7.85 -47.07 11.37
N GLY A 24 8.20 -46.29 12.37
CA GLY A 24 7.38 -45.15 12.80
C GLY A 24 8.08 -43.81 13.05
N HIS A 25 9.31 -43.60 12.65
CA HIS A 25 9.91 -42.29 12.65
C HIS A 25 10.58 -42.04 11.29
N ALA A 26 9.76 -41.78 10.28
CA ALA A 26 10.20 -40.88 9.23
C ALA A 26 10.34 -39.50 9.90
N SER A 27 11.49 -39.27 10.54
CA SER A 27 11.95 -37.93 10.84
C SER A 27 11.88 -37.20 9.50
N ALA A 28 10.96 -36.25 9.38
CA ALA A 28 11.02 -35.28 8.30
C ALA A 28 12.42 -34.64 8.41
N ARG A 29 13.36 -35.17 7.64
CA ARG A 29 14.71 -34.65 7.52
C ARG A 29 14.49 -33.27 6.93
N ALA A 30 14.74 -32.21 7.71
CA ALA A 30 14.72 -30.85 7.17
C ALA A 30 15.62 -30.88 5.94
N ALA A 31 15.04 -30.56 4.77
CA ALA A 31 15.79 -30.50 3.54
C ALA A 31 16.98 -29.58 3.79
N THR A 32 18.16 -30.01 3.40
CA THR A 32 19.34 -29.14 3.53
C THR A 32 19.15 -27.93 2.63
N LEU A 33 19.74 -26.79 2.98
CA LEU A 33 19.64 -25.56 2.16
C LEU A 33 20.00 -25.85 0.68
N ASP A 34 20.98 -26.74 0.46
CA ASP A 34 21.43 -27.10 -0.88
C ASP A 34 20.35 -27.88 -1.67
N GLU A 35 19.63 -28.81 -1.02
CA GLU A 35 18.50 -29.52 -1.65
C GLU A 35 17.35 -28.57 -2.01
N ALA A 36 17.08 -27.59 -1.12
CA ALA A 36 16.07 -26.57 -1.34
C ALA A 36 16.43 -25.64 -2.51
N LEU A 37 17.71 -25.27 -2.66
CA LEU A 37 18.21 -24.46 -3.77
C LEU A 37 18.14 -25.19 -5.11
N ILE A 38 18.36 -26.50 -5.15
CA ILE A 38 18.24 -27.31 -6.37
C ILE A 38 16.80 -27.25 -6.91
N SER A 39 15.79 -27.20 -6.06
CA SER A 39 14.39 -27.09 -6.49
C SER A 39 14.10 -25.78 -7.27
N LEU A 40 14.88 -24.72 -7.04
CA LEU A 40 14.75 -23.46 -7.76
C LEU A 40 15.35 -23.52 -9.19
N THR A 41 16.13 -24.55 -9.51
CA THR A 41 16.77 -24.70 -10.84
C THR A 41 15.91 -25.47 -11.85
N ALA A 42 14.74 -25.94 -11.44
CA ALA A 42 13.90 -26.82 -12.26
C ALA A 42 13.00 -26.05 -13.26
N ASP A 43 12.95 -24.74 -13.23
CA ASP A 43 12.05 -23.85 -14.01
C ASP A 43 10.56 -24.29 -13.95
N ASP A 44 10.15 -24.80 -12.78
CA ASP A 44 8.81 -25.29 -12.48
C ASP A 44 8.27 -24.56 -11.24
N PHE A 45 7.07 -23.98 -11.35
CA PHE A 45 6.51 -23.15 -10.27
C PHE A 45 6.17 -23.95 -9.00
N ASP A 46 5.79 -25.22 -9.11
CA ASP A 46 5.45 -26.04 -7.93
C ASP A 46 6.73 -26.49 -7.20
N GLN A 47 7.80 -26.79 -7.94
CA GLN A 47 9.11 -27.07 -7.37
C GLN A 47 9.74 -25.82 -6.75
N THR A 48 9.58 -24.66 -7.37
CA THR A 48 10.01 -23.38 -6.82
C THR A 48 9.30 -23.08 -5.51
N GLU A 49 7.99 -23.33 -5.42
CA GLU A 49 7.22 -23.16 -4.17
C GLU A 49 7.72 -24.09 -3.05
N ALA A 50 7.96 -25.37 -3.37
CA ALA A 50 8.54 -26.30 -2.43
C ALA A 50 9.94 -25.86 -1.97
N GLY A 51 10.77 -25.32 -2.87
CA GLY A 51 12.08 -24.75 -2.58
C GLY A 51 12.00 -23.54 -1.64
N ILE A 52 11.08 -22.61 -1.87
CA ILE A 52 10.85 -21.44 -1.01
C ILE A 52 10.51 -21.90 0.42
N ASN A 53 9.57 -22.84 0.56
CA ASN A 53 9.16 -23.35 1.87
C ASN A 53 10.30 -24.10 2.57
N ALA A 54 11.10 -24.88 1.83
CA ALA A 54 12.27 -25.57 2.37
C ALA A 54 13.38 -24.61 2.80
N ILE A 55 13.65 -23.53 2.05
CA ILE A 55 14.59 -22.47 2.43
C ILE A 55 14.13 -21.81 3.74
N ALA A 56 12.84 -21.46 3.86
CA ALA A 56 12.30 -20.88 5.08
C ALA A 56 12.41 -21.81 6.29
N ALA A 57 12.22 -23.11 6.10
CA ALA A 57 12.30 -24.13 7.14
C ALA A 57 13.76 -24.54 7.48
N SER A 58 14.74 -24.20 6.65
CA SER A 58 16.14 -24.63 6.79
C SER A 58 16.83 -24.07 8.03
N GLY A 59 16.33 -22.98 8.62
CA GLY A 59 16.97 -22.27 9.74
C GLY A 59 18.29 -21.58 9.35
N SER A 60 18.61 -21.48 8.06
CA SER A 60 19.82 -20.82 7.58
C SER A 60 19.77 -19.32 7.86
N PRO A 61 20.84 -18.71 8.37
CA PRO A 61 20.94 -17.26 8.56
C PRO A 61 20.85 -16.49 7.23
N ARG A 62 21.03 -17.16 6.10
CA ARG A 62 20.92 -16.56 4.77
C ARG A 62 19.54 -16.73 4.11
N ALA A 63 18.62 -17.47 4.73
CA ALA A 63 17.29 -17.72 4.16
C ALA A 63 16.56 -16.42 3.81
N GLU A 64 16.62 -15.41 4.68
CA GLU A 64 16.00 -14.10 4.42
C GLU A 64 16.62 -13.40 3.21
N ILE A 65 17.97 -13.42 3.09
CA ILE A 65 18.69 -12.79 1.97
C ILE A 65 18.33 -13.48 0.64
N ILE A 66 18.26 -14.79 0.64
CA ILE A 66 17.93 -15.60 -0.54
C ILE A 66 16.51 -15.29 -1.01
N LEU A 67 15.54 -15.28 -0.10
CA LEU A 67 14.15 -15.01 -0.44
C LEU A 67 13.93 -13.56 -0.88
N ARG A 68 14.64 -12.60 -0.29
CA ARG A 68 14.62 -11.20 -0.77
C ARG A 68 15.23 -11.06 -2.16
N ALA A 69 16.35 -11.75 -2.45
CA ALA A 69 16.95 -11.77 -3.77
C ALA A 69 16.02 -12.40 -4.82
N LEU A 70 15.31 -13.46 -4.45
CA LEU A 70 14.27 -14.07 -5.29
C LEU A 70 13.13 -13.10 -5.57
N GLN A 71 12.63 -12.41 -4.55
CA GLN A 71 11.57 -11.41 -4.66
C GLN A 71 11.98 -10.24 -5.57
N GLY A 72 13.24 -9.80 -5.47
CA GLY A 72 13.81 -8.72 -6.27
C GLY A 72 14.19 -9.14 -7.71
N GLY A 73 14.06 -10.42 -8.09
CA GLY A 73 14.48 -10.92 -9.41
C GLY A 73 16.00 -10.99 -9.56
N GLN A 74 16.76 -10.97 -8.47
CA GLN A 74 18.22 -11.01 -8.44
C GLN A 74 18.77 -12.44 -8.30
N LEU A 75 17.89 -13.45 -8.24
CA LEU A 75 18.27 -14.83 -8.14
C LEU A 75 18.37 -15.44 -9.54
N VAL A 76 19.56 -15.90 -9.90
CA VAL A 76 19.85 -16.55 -11.19
C VAL A 76 20.37 -17.95 -10.96
N PHE A 77 20.14 -18.84 -11.90
CA PHE A 77 20.60 -20.23 -11.82
C PHE A 77 21.26 -20.71 -13.11
N SER A 78 22.18 -21.66 -12.99
CA SER A 78 22.72 -22.44 -14.10
C SER A 78 22.10 -23.85 -14.07
N ALA A 79 21.37 -24.20 -15.09
CA ALA A 79 20.76 -25.52 -15.23
C ALA A 79 21.82 -26.62 -15.41
N ALA A 80 22.92 -26.34 -16.09
CA ALA A 80 24.02 -27.28 -16.30
C ALA A 80 24.76 -27.60 -15.00
N GLN A 81 24.98 -26.61 -14.15
CA GLN A 81 25.71 -26.76 -12.88
C GLN A 81 24.77 -27.09 -11.71
N LYS A 82 23.45 -26.95 -11.87
CA LYS A 82 22.43 -27.04 -10.81
C LYS A 82 22.76 -26.17 -9.60
N LYS A 83 23.24 -24.97 -9.87
CA LYS A 83 23.60 -23.98 -8.84
C LYS A 83 22.84 -22.70 -9.01
N VAL A 84 22.57 -22.05 -7.87
CA VAL A 84 21.87 -20.77 -7.77
C VAL A 84 22.84 -19.70 -7.30
N TYR A 85 22.72 -18.50 -7.85
CA TYR A 85 23.56 -17.35 -7.55
C TYR A 85 22.71 -16.13 -7.30
N ILE A 86 23.25 -15.14 -6.55
CA ILE A 86 22.67 -13.82 -6.41
C ILE A 86 23.43 -12.89 -7.37
N GLN A 87 22.72 -12.18 -8.23
CA GLN A 87 23.28 -11.18 -9.13
C GLN A 87 22.94 -9.78 -8.60
N ASP A 88 23.94 -8.93 -8.43
CA ASP A 88 23.73 -7.53 -8.07
C ASP A 88 23.36 -6.67 -9.30
N ASP A 89 23.00 -5.41 -9.06
CA ASP A 89 22.61 -4.47 -10.13
C ASP A 89 23.76 -4.15 -11.09
N ALA A 90 25.02 -4.45 -10.72
CA ALA A 90 26.20 -4.31 -11.57
C ALA A 90 26.51 -5.60 -12.37
N GLY A 91 25.68 -6.65 -12.25
CA GLY A 91 25.85 -7.93 -12.92
C GLY A 91 26.86 -8.88 -12.27
N LYS A 92 27.37 -8.56 -11.07
CA LYS A 92 28.33 -9.40 -10.34
C LYS A 92 27.62 -10.53 -9.63
N LEU A 93 28.19 -11.74 -9.71
CA LEU A 93 27.64 -12.96 -9.13
C LEU A 93 28.21 -13.23 -7.75
N PHE A 94 27.33 -13.64 -6.84
CA PHE A 94 27.67 -14.08 -5.49
C PHE A 94 27.12 -15.48 -5.27
N ASP A 95 27.90 -16.30 -4.58
CA ASP A 95 27.45 -17.61 -4.13
C ASP A 95 26.32 -17.46 -3.11
N VAL A 96 25.21 -18.13 -3.34
CA VAL A 96 24.01 -18.03 -2.52
C VAL A 96 24.24 -18.50 -1.07
N VAL A 97 25.04 -19.55 -0.88
CA VAL A 97 25.27 -20.17 0.43
C VAL A 97 26.29 -19.40 1.25
N THR A 98 27.41 -19.04 0.64
CA THR A 98 28.52 -18.37 1.33
C THR A 98 28.43 -16.84 1.28
N GLY A 99 27.82 -16.27 0.24
CA GLY A 99 27.81 -14.84 -0.03
C GLY A 99 29.10 -14.32 -0.60
N ALA A 100 30.05 -15.20 -0.93
CA ALA A 100 31.31 -14.81 -1.51
C ALA A 100 31.14 -14.42 -2.99
N PRO A 101 31.85 -13.38 -3.48
CA PRO A 101 31.84 -13.08 -4.90
C PRO A 101 32.50 -14.19 -5.70
N ILE A 102 31.92 -14.56 -6.84
CA ILE A 102 32.47 -15.59 -7.70
C ILE A 102 33.56 -14.95 -8.57
N GLY A 103 34.79 -15.45 -8.39
CA GLY A 103 35.93 -15.07 -9.20
C GLY A 103 35.98 -15.97 -10.43
N GLY A 104 35.84 -15.40 -11.62
CA GLY A 104 35.93 -16.10 -12.91
C GLY A 104 34.88 -15.60 -13.92
N ALA A 105 34.90 -16.18 -15.13
CA ALA A 105 33.87 -15.89 -16.11
C ALA A 105 32.52 -16.46 -15.63
N PRO A 106 31.41 -15.71 -15.74
CA PRO A 106 30.09 -16.20 -15.40
C PRO A 106 29.73 -17.41 -16.29
N PRO A 107 28.93 -18.37 -15.77
CA PRO A 107 28.38 -19.44 -16.63
C PRO A 107 27.61 -18.87 -17.82
N ASP A 108 27.73 -19.49 -18.99
CA ASP A 108 27.05 -19.01 -20.21
C ASP A 108 25.54 -19.33 -20.22
N ASP A 109 25.06 -20.19 -19.30
CA ASP A 109 23.69 -20.69 -19.20
C ASP A 109 22.90 -20.10 -18.01
N LEU A 110 23.15 -18.83 -17.67
CA LEU A 110 22.44 -18.20 -16.55
C LEU A 110 21.04 -17.74 -16.95
N ASP A 111 20.04 -18.28 -16.24
CA ASP A 111 18.65 -17.87 -16.34
C ASP A 111 18.15 -17.31 -14.99
N THR A 112 17.20 -16.35 -15.03
CA THR A 112 16.58 -15.81 -13.83
C THR A 112 15.48 -16.74 -13.33
N VAL A 113 15.44 -17.01 -12.01
CA VAL A 113 14.34 -17.76 -11.39
C VAL A 113 13.04 -16.98 -11.54
N ARG A 114 12.10 -17.53 -12.32
CA ARG A 114 10.83 -16.88 -12.62
C ARG A 114 9.86 -17.02 -11.45
N ILE A 115 9.19 -15.92 -11.09
CA ILE A 115 8.15 -15.92 -10.06
C ILE A 115 6.83 -15.37 -10.62
N ASN A 116 5.73 -16.01 -10.25
CA ASN A 116 4.37 -15.54 -10.52
C ASN A 116 3.75 -14.92 -9.25
N ASN A 117 2.51 -14.43 -9.34
CA ASN A 117 1.83 -13.81 -8.20
C ASN A 117 1.60 -14.79 -7.02
N ARG A 118 1.41 -16.10 -7.30
CA ARG A 118 1.29 -17.13 -6.26
C ARG A 118 2.61 -17.25 -5.49
N LEU A 119 3.73 -17.39 -6.18
CA LEU A 119 5.04 -17.49 -5.56
C LEU A 119 5.44 -16.23 -4.79
N ARG A 120 5.04 -15.04 -5.25
CA ARG A 120 5.23 -13.81 -4.47
C ARG A 120 4.53 -13.88 -3.12
N GLY A 121 3.29 -14.38 -3.10
CA GLY A 121 2.57 -14.61 -1.85
C GLY A 121 3.29 -15.61 -0.93
N THR A 122 3.80 -16.71 -1.48
CA THR A 122 4.59 -17.72 -0.72
C THR A 122 5.90 -17.14 -0.18
N ILE A 123 6.60 -16.29 -0.96
CA ILE A 123 7.82 -15.60 -0.51
C ILE A 123 7.49 -14.63 0.63
N ASP A 124 6.43 -13.84 0.50
CA ASP A 124 6.00 -12.89 1.53
C ASP A 124 5.65 -13.62 2.84
N ALA A 125 4.96 -14.77 2.77
CA ALA A 125 4.64 -15.60 3.91
C ALA A 125 5.91 -16.16 4.58
N ALA A 126 6.84 -16.67 3.78
CA ALA A 126 8.11 -17.24 4.26
C ALA A 126 8.98 -16.16 4.92
N LEU A 127 9.12 -14.99 4.30
CA LEU A 127 9.82 -13.83 4.87
C LEU A 127 9.13 -13.35 6.16
N GLY A 128 7.80 -13.30 6.17
CA GLY A 128 7.01 -12.99 7.36
C GLY A 128 7.38 -13.93 8.51
N THR A 129 7.37 -15.23 8.28
CA THR A 129 7.72 -16.22 9.33
C THR A 129 9.15 -16.07 9.83
N LEU A 130 10.13 -15.85 8.95
CA LEU A 130 11.54 -15.66 9.31
C LEU A 130 11.76 -14.40 10.15
N THR A 131 11.01 -13.34 9.89
CA THR A 131 11.19 -12.03 10.52
C THR A 131 10.32 -11.79 11.77
N LEU A 132 9.45 -12.75 12.14
CA LEU A 132 8.62 -12.66 13.37
C LEU A 132 9.43 -12.48 14.66
N LEU A 133 10.65 -13.00 14.74
CA LEU A 133 11.54 -12.91 15.88
C LEU A 133 12.66 -11.86 15.72
N SER A 134 12.54 -10.98 14.73
CA SER A 134 13.52 -9.92 14.48
C SER A 134 13.69 -9.00 15.69
N GLY A 135 14.89 -8.49 15.90
CA GLY A 135 15.18 -7.48 16.94
C GLY A 135 14.48 -6.13 16.67
N ASN A 136 14.14 -5.83 15.41
CA ASN A 136 13.50 -4.57 15.02
C ASN A 136 11.96 -4.65 15.20
N PRO A 137 11.34 -3.79 16.02
CA PRO A 137 9.89 -3.75 16.23
C PRO A 137 9.08 -3.56 14.96
N ALA A 138 9.50 -2.66 14.08
CA ALA A 138 8.81 -2.42 12.81
C ALA A 138 8.80 -3.65 11.90
N THR A 139 9.91 -4.40 11.87
CA THR A 139 10.02 -5.66 11.12
C THR A 139 9.11 -6.72 11.70
N ARG A 140 9.03 -6.87 13.03
CA ARG A 140 8.11 -7.83 13.67
C ARG A 140 6.64 -7.50 13.39
N TYR A 141 6.29 -6.21 13.43
CA TYR A 141 4.92 -5.79 13.10
C TYR A 141 4.57 -6.11 11.64
N ALA A 142 5.46 -5.78 10.69
CA ALA A 142 5.27 -6.09 9.28
C ALA A 142 5.16 -7.61 9.04
N ALA A 143 5.98 -8.41 9.75
CA ALA A 143 5.92 -9.87 9.71
C ALA A 143 4.57 -10.41 10.19
N ALA A 144 4.04 -9.89 11.29
CA ALA A 144 2.72 -10.26 11.79
C ALA A 144 1.61 -9.96 10.77
N GLN A 145 1.68 -8.80 10.08
CA GLN A 145 0.73 -8.45 9.02
C GLN A 145 0.85 -9.39 7.80
N ALA A 146 2.07 -9.76 7.39
CA ALA A 146 2.30 -10.69 6.30
C ALA A 146 1.72 -12.09 6.61
N VAL A 147 1.98 -12.59 7.82
CA VAL A 147 1.43 -13.88 8.28
C VAL A 147 -0.10 -13.81 8.42
N PHE A 148 -0.66 -12.69 8.86
CA PHE A 148 -2.10 -12.47 8.87
C PHE A 148 -2.73 -12.63 7.49
N LYS A 149 -2.07 -12.15 6.43
CA LYS A 149 -2.57 -12.21 5.05
C LYS A 149 -2.36 -13.58 4.39
N SER A 150 -1.28 -14.29 4.72
CA SER A 150 -0.97 -15.58 4.12
C SER A 150 -1.73 -16.74 4.73
N HIS A 151 -2.12 -16.66 6.02
CA HIS A 151 -2.79 -17.72 6.80
C HIS A 151 -2.04 -19.07 6.83
N GLU A 152 -0.71 -19.05 6.66
CA GLU A 152 0.10 -20.24 6.59
C GLU A 152 0.20 -20.95 7.95
N ALA A 153 -0.30 -22.19 8.04
CA ALA A 153 -0.30 -22.97 9.28
C ALA A 153 1.12 -23.25 9.80
N SER A 154 2.10 -23.32 8.93
CA SER A 154 3.52 -23.53 9.27
C SER A 154 4.09 -22.41 10.16
N ALA A 155 3.49 -21.22 10.15
CA ALA A 155 3.92 -20.09 10.98
C ALA A 155 3.49 -20.22 12.46
N LEU A 156 2.51 -21.06 12.81
CA LEU A 156 1.97 -21.17 14.18
C LEU A 156 3.03 -21.37 15.27
N PRO A 157 3.98 -22.32 15.16
CA PRO A 157 4.98 -22.53 16.21
C PRO A 157 5.89 -21.33 16.43
N THR A 158 6.17 -20.57 15.38
CA THR A 158 7.00 -19.35 15.46
C THR A 158 6.18 -18.17 16.02
N LEU A 159 4.91 -18.06 15.64
CA LEU A 159 3.97 -17.08 16.21
C LEU A 159 3.79 -17.27 17.72
N ASP A 160 3.57 -18.49 18.20
CA ASP A 160 3.40 -18.76 19.63
C ASP A 160 4.66 -18.35 20.43
N LYS A 161 5.86 -18.60 19.87
CA LYS A 161 7.13 -18.15 20.46
C LYS A 161 7.26 -16.62 20.43
N ALA A 162 6.84 -15.98 19.34
CA ALA A 162 6.88 -14.53 19.20
C ALA A 162 5.91 -13.86 20.19
N ILE A 163 4.68 -14.34 20.31
CA ILE A 163 3.67 -13.83 21.28
C ILE A 163 4.18 -13.93 22.71
N ALA A 164 4.81 -15.09 23.07
CA ALA A 164 5.35 -15.30 24.43
C ALA A 164 6.51 -14.35 24.79
N ARG A 165 7.25 -13.84 23.82
CA ARG A 165 8.42 -12.97 24.01
C ARG A 165 8.09 -11.49 23.82
N GLU A 166 7.00 -11.16 23.16
CA GLU A 166 6.66 -9.78 22.79
C GLU A 166 6.21 -8.97 24.00
N THR A 167 6.81 -7.81 24.15
CA THR A 167 6.52 -6.85 25.23
C THR A 167 5.71 -5.65 24.75
N ASP A 168 5.76 -5.33 23.45
CA ASP A 168 4.96 -4.26 22.87
C ASP A 168 3.52 -4.73 22.66
N ALA A 169 2.57 -4.02 23.29
CA ALA A 169 1.15 -4.38 23.23
C ALA A 169 0.54 -4.30 21.82
N GLY A 170 1.05 -3.40 20.97
CA GLY A 170 0.59 -3.24 19.58
C GLY A 170 1.04 -4.41 18.71
N ILE A 171 2.34 -4.77 18.80
CA ILE A 171 2.91 -5.90 18.06
C ILE A 171 2.31 -7.21 18.56
N LYS A 172 2.17 -7.39 19.88
CA LYS A 172 1.54 -8.58 20.45
C LYS A 172 0.13 -8.79 19.94
N ARG A 173 -0.67 -7.74 19.88
CA ARG A 173 -2.03 -7.78 19.30
C ARG A 173 -2.00 -8.18 17.81
N ALA A 174 -1.05 -7.65 17.02
CA ALA A 174 -0.91 -8.02 15.62
C ALA A 174 -0.53 -9.51 15.44
N LEU A 175 0.34 -10.04 16.30
CA LEU A 175 0.69 -11.46 16.33
C LEU A 175 -0.50 -12.35 16.72
N GLU A 176 -1.27 -11.95 17.73
CA GLU A 176 -2.48 -12.65 18.15
C GLU A 176 -3.55 -12.66 17.05
N GLN A 177 -3.69 -11.57 16.29
CA GLN A 177 -4.56 -11.48 15.13
C GLN A 177 -4.09 -12.41 13.99
N ALA A 178 -2.79 -12.47 13.72
CA ALA A 178 -2.22 -13.38 12.74
C ALA A 178 -2.47 -14.86 13.13
N ARG A 179 -2.29 -15.18 14.41
CA ARG A 179 -2.62 -16.51 14.96
C ARG A 179 -4.10 -16.86 14.80
N ALA A 180 -4.99 -15.93 15.13
CA ALA A 180 -6.43 -16.10 14.98
C ALA A 180 -6.83 -16.35 13.51
N ALA A 181 -6.21 -15.66 12.56
CA ALA A 181 -6.45 -15.85 11.14
C ALA A 181 -6.07 -17.27 10.67
N ILE A 182 -4.92 -17.79 11.13
CA ILE A 182 -4.51 -19.16 10.83
C ILE A 182 -5.48 -20.17 11.46
N VAL A 183 -5.86 -19.98 12.73
CA VAL A 183 -6.80 -20.87 13.45
C VAL A 183 -8.12 -21.00 12.69
N LEU A 184 -8.66 -19.89 12.17
CA LEU A 184 -9.90 -19.91 11.38
C LEU A 184 -9.80 -20.70 10.08
N ASN A 185 -8.62 -20.78 9.49
CA ASN A 185 -8.40 -21.50 8.23
C ASN A 185 -7.86 -22.93 8.44
N THR A 186 -7.53 -23.32 9.67
CA THR A 186 -7.00 -24.68 9.96
C THR A 186 -8.12 -25.68 10.13
N PRO A 187 -8.14 -26.80 9.37
CA PRO A 187 -9.09 -27.89 9.56
C PRO A 187 -8.93 -28.57 10.92
N GLY A 188 -10.03 -29.07 11.50
CA GLY A 188 -10.01 -29.85 12.74
C GLY A 188 -9.89 -29.04 14.04
N VAL A 189 -9.90 -27.72 13.97
CA VAL A 189 -9.95 -26.82 15.13
C VAL A 189 -11.35 -26.83 15.74
N THR A 190 -11.45 -26.80 17.07
CA THR A 190 -12.74 -26.82 17.78
C THR A 190 -13.54 -25.55 17.57
N ASP A 191 -14.88 -25.63 17.63
CA ASP A 191 -15.76 -24.46 17.52
C ASP A 191 -15.44 -23.38 18.56
N ALA A 192 -15.07 -23.75 19.78
CA ALA A 192 -14.69 -22.80 20.83
C ALA A 192 -13.47 -21.95 20.39
N GLN A 193 -12.43 -22.59 19.86
CA GLN A 193 -11.24 -21.89 19.38
C GLN A 193 -11.54 -20.99 18.17
N LYS A 194 -12.46 -21.42 17.29
CA LYS A 194 -12.91 -20.58 16.16
C LYS A 194 -13.72 -19.39 16.62
N LEU A 195 -14.56 -19.54 17.64
CA LEU A 195 -15.32 -18.42 18.21
C LEU A 195 -14.40 -17.36 18.86
N ASP A 196 -13.38 -17.80 19.60
CA ASP A 196 -12.37 -16.90 20.17
C ASP A 196 -11.58 -16.17 19.05
N ALA A 197 -11.20 -16.90 18.00
CA ALA A 197 -10.53 -16.32 16.85
C ALA A 197 -11.40 -15.28 16.12
N ILE A 198 -12.71 -15.56 15.94
CA ILE A 198 -13.65 -14.58 15.35
C ILE A 198 -13.73 -13.32 16.20
N ALA A 199 -13.73 -13.43 17.53
CA ALA A 199 -13.75 -12.26 18.42
C ALA A 199 -12.50 -11.38 18.22
N ILE A 200 -11.31 -11.99 18.16
CA ILE A 200 -10.04 -11.28 17.92
C ILE A 200 -10.05 -10.59 16.54
N ILE A 201 -10.53 -11.28 15.48
CA ILE A 201 -10.61 -10.72 14.13
C ILE A 201 -11.66 -9.61 14.04
N ARG A 202 -12.80 -9.75 14.71
CA ARG A 202 -13.81 -8.68 14.82
C ARG A 202 -13.23 -7.41 15.45
N ASP A 203 -12.43 -7.55 16.49
CA ASP A 203 -11.83 -6.41 17.19
C ASP A 203 -10.75 -5.69 16.35
N ARG A 204 -10.10 -6.39 15.42
CA ARG A 204 -9.26 -5.79 14.38
C ARG A 204 -10.08 -4.84 13.49
N GLY A 205 -11.20 -5.31 12.93
CA GLY A 205 -12.24 -4.48 12.33
C GLY A 205 -11.87 -3.72 11.07
N ASP A 206 -10.84 -4.16 10.33
CA ASP A 206 -10.42 -3.61 9.04
C ASP A 206 -10.99 -4.42 7.86
N GLN A 207 -10.69 -3.97 6.64
CA GLN A 207 -11.14 -4.63 5.41
C GLN A 207 -10.55 -6.04 5.25
N ASP A 208 -9.31 -6.26 5.72
CA ASP A 208 -8.67 -7.59 5.68
C ASP A 208 -9.42 -8.57 6.60
N ALA A 209 -9.83 -8.12 7.80
CA ALA A 209 -10.67 -8.90 8.72
C ALA A 209 -12.03 -9.25 8.11
N LEU A 210 -12.66 -8.29 7.41
CA LEU A 210 -13.93 -8.53 6.72
C LEU A 210 -13.78 -9.59 5.62
N GLY A 211 -12.71 -9.49 4.82
CA GLY A 211 -12.39 -10.46 3.78
C GLY A 211 -12.23 -11.88 4.35
N LEU A 212 -11.43 -12.01 5.42
CA LEU A 212 -11.19 -13.29 6.08
C LEU A 212 -12.48 -13.94 6.61
N LEU A 213 -13.37 -13.16 7.22
CA LEU A 213 -14.62 -13.68 7.81
C LEU A 213 -15.70 -14.00 6.77
N SER A 214 -15.66 -13.43 5.58
CA SER A 214 -16.76 -13.53 4.61
C SER A 214 -17.04 -14.94 4.08
N ASP A 215 -16.05 -15.83 4.09
CA ASP A 215 -16.19 -17.23 3.66
C ASP A 215 -16.53 -18.21 4.79
N ILE A 216 -16.39 -17.81 6.04
CA ILE A 216 -16.62 -18.66 7.20
C ILE A 216 -18.07 -19.17 7.29
N PRO A 217 -19.13 -18.34 7.09
CA PRO A 217 -20.50 -18.81 7.20
C PRO A 217 -20.89 -19.96 6.27
N LYS A 218 -20.17 -20.12 5.16
CA LYS A 218 -20.46 -21.14 4.14
C LYS A 218 -19.86 -22.50 4.46
N ARG A 219 -18.85 -22.56 5.33
CA ARG A 219 -17.98 -23.75 5.54
C ARG A 219 -18.06 -24.35 6.93
N GLU A 220 -18.60 -23.62 7.90
CA GLU A 220 -18.48 -23.91 9.32
C GLU A 220 -19.80 -24.30 9.98
N SER A 221 -19.74 -24.75 11.23
CA SER A 221 -20.90 -25.11 12.02
C SER A 221 -21.88 -23.93 12.18
N PRO A 222 -23.17 -24.18 12.46
CA PRO A 222 -24.17 -23.11 12.63
C PRO A 222 -23.81 -22.09 13.71
N ALA A 223 -23.12 -22.51 14.78
CA ALA A 223 -22.69 -21.62 15.87
C ALA A 223 -21.58 -20.66 15.39
N VAL A 224 -20.57 -21.20 14.72
CA VAL A 224 -19.44 -20.44 14.16
C VAL A 224 -19.94 -19.52 13.04
N ALA A 225 -20.81 -20.02 12.14
CA ALA A 225 -21.42 -19.25 11.07
C ALA A 225 -22.20 -18.04 11.59
N LYS A 226 -22.99 -18.22 12.65
CA LYS A 226 -23.74 -17.13 13.29
C LYS A 226 -22.82 -16.08 13.91
N ALA A 227 -21.75 -16.50 14.59
CA ALA A 227 -20.77 -15.60 15.19
C ALA A 227 -20.01 -14.81 14.10
N ALA A 228 -19.59 -15.48 13.02
CA ALA A 228 -18.94 -14.82 11.89
C ALA A 228 -19.86 -13.78 11.22
N THR A 229 -21.14 -14.12 10.98
CA THR A 229 -22.12 -13.18 10.42
C THR A 229 -22.31 -11.95 11.32
N ALA A 230 -22.40 -12.15 12.63
CA ALA A 230 -22.49 -11.04 13.59
C ALA A 230 -21.22 -10.17 13.60
N ALA A 231 -20.05 -10.80 13.52
CA ALA A 231 -18.76 -10.08 13.44
C ALA A 231 -18.65 -9.27 12.14
N ILE A 232 -19.06 -9.85 11.00
CA ILE A 232 -19.10 -9.16 9.69
C ILE A 232 -20.00 -7.92 9.78
N ALA A 233 -21.22 -8.04 10.32
CA ALA A 233 -22.14 -6.91 10.48
C ALA A 233 -21.55 -5.81 11.37
N ALA A 234 -20.89 -6.19 12.48
CA ALA A 234 -20.25 -5.23 13.38
C ALA A 234 -19.07 -4.48 12.70
N ILE A 235 -18.25 -5.20 11.92
CA ILE A 235 -17.14 -4.59 11.14
C ILE A 235 -17.70 -3.66 10.07
N GLN A 236 -18.73 -4.08 9.32
CA GLN A 236 -19.35 -3.26 8.28
C GLN A 236 -19.94 -1.97 8.84
N THR A 237 -20.59 -2.03 10.01
CA THR A 237 -21.12 -0.84 10.70
C THR A 237 -19.98 0.11 11.07
N ARG A 238 -18.91 -0.40 11.67
CA ARG A 238 -17.72 0.41 12.02
C ARG A 238 -17.06 1.05 10.78
N LEU A 239 -16.90 0.28 9.70
CA LEU A 239 -16.33 0.81 8.46
C LEU A 239 -17.23 1.89 7.85
N ALA A 240 -18.57 1.69 7.86
CA ALA A 240 -19.51 2.71 7.38
C ALA A 240 -19.46 4.01 8.23
N GLU A 241 -19.27 3.91 9.55
CA GLU A 241 -19.05 5.08 10.39
C GLU A 241 -17.76 5.83 10.02
N TRP A 242 -16.67 5.11 9.80
CA TRP A 242 -15.41 5.70 9.33
C TRP A 242 -15.53 6.30 7.93
N ASP A 243 -16.29 5.68 7.03
CA ASP A 243 -16.57 6.22 5.68
C ASP A 243 -17.27 7.57 5.75
N ILE A 244 -18.21 7.77 6.70
CA ILE A 244 -18.85 9.07 6.92
C ILE A 244 -17.82 10.13 7.31
N VAL A 245 -16.93 9.80 8.26
CA VAL A 245 -15.85 10.72 8.69
C VAL A 245 -14.88 11.01 7.56
N GLN A 246 -14.50 9.99 6.79
CA GLN A 246 -13.63 10.13 5.61
C GLN A 246 -14.27 11.02 4.55
N ASN A 247 -15.57 10.84 4.28
CA ASN A 247 -16.31 11.68 3.31
C ASN A 247 -16.46 13.12 3.81
N ALA A 248 -16.65 13.33 5.11
CA ALA A 248 -16.65 14.68 5.71
C ALA A 248 -15.29 15.37 5.52
N TRP A 249 -14.18 14.64 5.75
CA TRP A 249 -12.83 15.13 5.50
C TRP A 249 -12.61 15.52 4.02
N TYR A 250 -13.07 14.68 3.09
CA TYR A 250 -13.01 14.99 1.67
C TYR A 250 -13.87 16.19 1.31
N GLY A 251 -15.06 16.31 1.92
CA GLY A 251 -15.94 17.45 1.76
C GLY A 251 -15.32 18.75 2.25
N ILE A 252 -14.63 18.75 3.39
CA ILE A 252 -13.90 19.92 3.90
C ILE A 252 -12.78 20.33 2.94
N SER A 253 -12.00 19.37 2.44
CA SER A 253 -10.95 19.65 1.48
C SER A 253 -11.48 20.25 0.17
N LEU A 254 -12.54 19.67 -0.40
CA LEU A 254 -13.19 20.19 -1.60
C LEU A 254 -13.81 21.57 -1.34
N GLY A 255 -14.50 21.72 -0.20
CA GLY A 255 -15.10 22.97 0.24
C GLY A 255 -14.06 24.09 0.39
N SER A 256 -12.83 23.78 0.82
CA SER A 256 -11.74 24.74 0.92
C SER A 256 -11.33 25.30 -0.46
N VAL A 257 -11.28 24.44 -1.49
CA VAL A 257 -11.00 24.89 -2.87
C VAL A 257 -12.14 25.76 -3.41
N LEU A 258 -13.40 25.31 -3.18
CA LEU A 258 -14.57 26.08 -3.59
C LEU A 258 -14.68 27.40 -2.85
N LEU A 259 -14.26 27.47 -1.59
CA LEU A 259 -14.19 28.72 -0.82
C LEU A 259 -13.23 29.73 -1.48
N LEU A 260 -12.04 29.28 -1.92
CA LEU A 260 -11.11 30.17 -2.64
C LEU A 260 -11.72 30.70 -3.95
N ALA A 261 -12.38 29.85 -4.71
CA ALA A 261 -13.08 30.28 -5.92
C ALA A 261 -14.23 31.25 -5.61
N ALA A 262 -15.03 30.97 -4.58
CA ALA A 262 -16.11 31.85 -4.15
C ALA A 262 -15.62 33.23 -3.65
N ILE A 263 -14.50 33.24 -2.92
CA ILE A 263 -13.86 34.51 -2.49
C ILE A 263 -13.46 35.33 -3.70
N GLY A 264 -12.80 34.74 -4.70
CA GLY A 264 -12.42 35.43 -5.92
C GLY A 264 -13.64 36.00 -6.66
N LEU A 265 -14.71 35.22 -6.76
CA LEU A 265 -15.96 35.68 -7.37
C LEU A 265 -16.63 36.79 -6.56
N ALA A 266 -16.64 36.68 -5.23
CA ALA A 266 -17.21 37.71 -4.35
C ALA A 266 -16.45 39.05 -4.45
N ILE A 267 -15.14 39.00 -4.62
CA ILE A 267 -14.34 40.22 -4.83
C ILE A 267 -14.69 40.86 -6.19
N THR A 268 -14.73 40.10 -7.27
CA THR A 268 -15.04 40.63 -8.60
C THR A 268 -16.46 41.19 -8.66
N PHE A 269 -17.44 40.51 -8.11
CA PHE A 269 -18.82 40.99 -8.07
C PHE A 269 -19.02 42.13 -7.07
N GLY A 270 -18.41 42.07 -5.90
CA GLY A 270 -18.57 43.07 -4.83
C GLY A 270 -17.87 44.39 -5.13
N VAL A 271 -16.66 44.34 -5.72
CA VAL A 271 -15.87 45.57 -6.02
C VAL A 271 -16.21 46.13 -7.38
N MET A 272 -16.36 45.27 -8.41
CA MET A 272 -16.58 45.74 -9.79
C MET A 272 -18.06 45.80 -10.18
N GLY A 273 -18.95 45.16 -9.42
CA GLY A 273 -20.39 45.07 -9.74
C GLY A 273 -20.70 44.31 -11.03
N VAL A 274 -19.78 43.46 -11.49
CA VAL A 274 -19.83 42.78 -12.77
C VAL A 274 -20.00 41.29 -12.57
N ILE A 275 -20.99 40.68 -13.21
CA ILE A 275 -21.15 39.23 -13.24
C ILE A 275 -20.16 38.65 -14.25
N ASN A 276 -19.09 38.02 -13.76
CA ASN A 276 -18.04 37.45 -14.60
C ASN A 276 -18.20 35.93 -14.73
N MET A 277 -18.75 35.49 -15.87
CA MET A 277 -18.89 34.07 -16.18
C MET A 277 -17.54 33.38 -16.51
N ALA A 278 -16.51 34.15 -16.85
CA ALA A 278 -15.17 33.62 -17.16
C ALA A 278 -14.28 33.48 -15.92
N HIS A 279 -14.85 33.54 -14.70
CA HIS A 279 -14.07 33.40 -13.46
C HIS A 279 -13.39 32.02 -13.36
N GLY A 280 -14.08 30.95 -13.76
CA GLY A 280 -13.52 29.58 -13.79
C GLY A 280 -12.30 29.46 -14.71
N GLU A 281 -12.31 30.17 -15.83
CA GLU A 281 -11.19 30.18 -16.77
C GLU A 281 -9.96 30.92 -16.22
N MET A 282 -10.14 31.90 -15.33
CA MET A 282 -9.00 32.48 -14.60
C MET A 282 -8.33 31.47 -13.68
N VAL A 283 -9.11 30.61 -13.01
CA VAL A 283 -8.58 29.50 -12.21
C VAL A 283 -7.87 28.49 -13.11
N MET A 284 -8.46 28.12 -14.25
CA MET A 284 -7.85 27.27 -15.25
C MET A 284 -6.51 27.82 -15.74
N LEU A 285 -6.41 29.11 -16.07
CA LEU A 285 -5.16 29.74 -16.51
C LEU A 285 -4.08 29.61 -15.44
N GLY A 286 -4.40 29.84 -14.17
CA GLY A 286 -3.46 29.64 -13.06
C GLY A 286 -2.94 28.19 -12.97
N ALA A 287 -3.82 27.21 -13.17
CA ALA A 287 -3.45 25.81 -13.20
C ALA A 287 -2.50 25.46 -14.36
N TYR A 288 -2.77 26.00 -15.57
CA TYR A 288 -1.88 25.81 -16.72
C TYR A 288 -0.54 26.51 -16.57
N VAL A 289 -0.47 27.68 -15.93
CA VAL A 289 0.81 28.31 -15.57
C VAL A 289 1.62 27.39 -14.66
N THR A 290 0.97 26.80 -13.66
CA THR A 290 1.64 25.84 -12.77
C THR A 290 2.16 24.63 -13.55
N TYR A 291 1.37 24.09 -14.47
CA TYR A 291 1.79 23.00 -15.36
C TYR A 291 3.03 23.38 -16.18
N VAL A 292 3.02 24.57 -16.84
CA VAL A 292 4.15 25.02 -17.66
C VAL A 292 5.42 25.22 -16.82
N VAL A 293 5.30 25.81 -15.62
CA VAL A 293 6.44 25.95 -14.70
C VAL A 293 7.02 24.60 -14.34
N GLN A 294 6.18 23.62 -14.01
CA GLN A 294 6.66 22.27 -13.70
C GLN A 294 7.27 21.55 -14.91
N ASP A 295 6.71 21.76 -16.10
CA ASP A 295 7.22 21.16 -17.33
C ASP A 295 8.61 21.72 -17.68
N VAL A 296 8.81 23.03 -17.56
CA VAL A 296 10.11 23.70 -17.74
C VAL A 296 11.13 23.22 -16.69
N ILE A 297 10.75 23.14 -15.42
CA ILE A 297 11.63 22.64 -14.35
C ILE A 297 12.00 21.18 -14.61
N ARG A 298 11.05 20.32 -14.99
CA ARG A 298 11.29 18.91 -15.28
C ARG A 298 12.25 18.73 -16.46
N ALA A 299 12.18 19.59 -17.45
CA ALA A 299 13.05 19.53 -18.62
C ALA A 299 14.49 19.99 -18.34
N ASN A 300 14.70 20.94 -17.40
CA ASN A 300 16.00 21.53 -17.14
C ASN A 300 16.70 20.99 -15.89
N ASP A 301 15.98 20.91 -14.76
CA ASP A 301 16.52 20.42 -13.49
C ASP A 301 15.41 19.77 -12.64
N PRO A 302 15.21 18.45 -12.74
CA PRO A 302 14.19 17.72 -11.98
C PRO A 302 14.31 17.83 -10.45
N ALA A 303 15.51 18.15 -9.92
CA ALA A 303 15.72 18.31 -8.48
C ALA A 303 15.00 19.51 -7.89
N LEU A 304 14.68 20.51 -8.73
CA LEU A 304 13.96 21.71 -8.30
C LEU A 304 12.43 21.54 -8.32
N LEU A 305 11.90 20.36 -8.64
CA LEU A 305 10.45 20.10 -8.71
C LEU A 305 9.73 20.41 -7.38
N ASP A 306 10.39 20.20 -6.26
CA ASP A 306 9.84 20.47 -4.92
C ASP A 306 9.63 21.96 -4.66
N TYR A 307 10.37 22.83 -5.33
CA TYR A 307 10.22 24.28 -5.25
C TYR A 307 9.30 24.87 -6.32
N SER A 308 8.77 24.01 -7.20
CA SER A 308 7.94 24.43 -8.35
C SER A 308 6.73 25.28 -7.94
N LEU A 309 6.07 24.96 -6.82
CA LEU A 309 4.91 25.73 -6.33
C LEU A 309 5.29 27.13 -5.86
N ALA A 310 6.45 27.29 -5.23
CA ALA A 310 6.91 28.61 -4.78
C ALA A 310 7.12 29.58 -5.95
N VAL A 311 7.52 29.07 -7.11
CA VAL A 311 7.68 29.84 -8.35
C VAL A 311 6.34 29.96 -9.09
N ALA A 312 5.56 28.89 -9.13
CA ALA A 312 4.29 28.85 -9.87
C ALA A 312 3.23 29.78 -9.29
N ILE A 313 3.11 29.89 -7.95
CA ILE A 313 2.08 30.74 -7.31
C ILE A 313 2.20 32.21 -7.73
N PRO A 314 3.37 32.87 -7.58
CA PRO A 314 3.47 34.28 -8.02
C PRO A 314 3.33 34.45 -9.53
N LEU A 315 3.83 33.53 -10.34
CA LEU A 315 3.68 33.59 -11.79
C LEU A 315 2.22 33.38 -12.23
N ALA A 316 1.51 32.43 -11.62
CA ALA A 316 0.08 32.25 -11.87
C ALA A 316 -0.75 33.48 -11.49
N PHE A 317 -0.43 34.12 -10.36
CA PHE A 317 -1.07 35.33 -9.93
C PHE A 317 -0.83 36.51 -10.93
N LEU A 318 0.42 36.71 -11.34
CA LEU A 318 0.76 37.77 -12.31
C LEU A 318 0.15 37.53 -13.68
N PHE A 319 0.19 36.26 -14.16
CA PHE A 319 -0.36 35.93 -15.48
C PHE A 319 -1.89 36.05 -15.50
N SER A 320 -2.59 35.41 -14.56
CA SER A 320 -4.05 35.52 -14.47
C SER A 320 -4.51 36.93 -14.20
N GLY A 321 -3.80 37.70 -13.35
CA GLY A 321 -4.05 39.12 -13.11
C GLY A 321 -3.84 39.96 -14.37
N GLY A 322 -2.76 39.72 -15.13
CA GLY A 322 -2.50 40.41 -16.40
C GLY A 322 -3.59 40.14 -17.44
N VAL A 323 -4.02 38.85 -17.58
CA VAL A 323 -5.15 38.53 -18.46
C VAL A 323 -6.45 39.18 -17.97
N GLY A 324 -6.71 39.22 -16.67
CA GLY A 324 -7.85 39.88 -16.07
C GLY A 324 -7.88 41.38 -16.40
N ILE A 325 -6.74 42.08 -16.26
CA ILE A 325 -6.59 43.53 -16.63
C ILE A 325 -6.82 43.73 -18.13
N LEU A 326 -6.30 42.83 -18.97
CA LEU A 326 -6.51 42.89 -20.41
C LEU A 326 -8.00 42.79 -20.76
N ILE A 327 -8.71 41.81 -20.16
CA ILE A 327 -10.14 41.59 -20.37
C ILE A 327 -10.95 42.77 -19.86
N GLU A 328 -10.61 43.32 -18.69
CA GLU A 328 -11.28 44.50 -18.16
C GLU A 328 -11.14 45.68 -19.12
N ARG A 329 -9.93 46.01 -19.57
CA ARG A 329 -9.67 47.14 -20.43
C ARG A 329 -10.20 47.02 -21.85
N SER A 330 -10.27 45.80 -22.38
CA SER A 330 -10.67 45.54 -23.77
C SER A 330 -12.17 45.30 -23.92
N ILE A 331 -12.84 44.73 -22.92
CA ILE A 331 -14.23 44.28 -23.03
C ILE A 331 -15.10 44.84 -21.91
N ILE A 332 -14.79 44.57 -20.64
CA ILE A 332 -15.69 44.81 -19.51
C ILE A 332 -15.90 46.33 -19.31
N ARG A 333 -14.88 47.12 -19.47
CA ARG A 333 -14.89 48.57 -19.32
C ARG A 333 -16.03 49.23 -20.13
N PHE A 334 -16.35 48.74 -21.32
CA PHE A 334 -17.39 49.31 -22.21
C PHE A 334 -18.80 48.83 -21.84
N LEU A 335 -18.91 47.88 -20.94
CA LEU A 335 -20.15 47.19 -20.56
C LEU A 335 -20.61 47.55 -19.15
N TYR A 336 -19.90 48.43 -18.44
CA TYR A 336 -20.32 48.91 -17.12
C TYR A 336 -21.73 49.47 -17.13
N GLY A 337 -22.56 49.08 -16.14
CA GLY A 337 -23.95 49.46 -16.03
C GLY A 337 -24.92 48.65 -16.90
N ARG A 338 -24.44 47.64 -17.64
CA ARG A 338 -25.25 46.80 -18.51
C ARG A 338 -25.10 45.31 -18.14
N PRO A 339 -25.72 44.84 -17.05
CA PRO A 339 -25.43 43.52 -16.49
C PRO A 339 -25.70 42.36 -17.43
N LEU A 340 -26.77 42.42 -18.28
CA LEU A 340 -27.08 41.35 -19.24
C LEU A 340 -26.05 41.26 -20.37
N GLU A 341 -25.62 42.40 -20.90
CA GLU A 341 -24.59 42.45 -21.95
C GLU A 341 -23.25 41.95 -21.42
N THR A 342 -22.89 42.30 -20.18
CA THR A 342 -21.67 41.85 -19.53
C THR A 342 -21.68 40.33 -19.30
N LEU A 343 -22.81 39.79 -18.88
CA LEU A 343 -22.98 38.35 -18.69
C LEU A 343 -22.76 37.58 -20.00
N LEU A 344 -23.39 38.05 -21.11
CA LEU A 344 -23.23 37.40 -22.44
C LEU A 344 -21.81 37.55 -22.98
N ALA A 345 -21.19 38.71 -22.81
CA ALA A 345 -19.81 38.96 -23.26
C ALA A 345 -18.80 38.07 -22.48
N THR A 346 -18.95 37.98 -21.17
CA THR A 346 -18.07 37.13 -20.35
C THR A 346 -18.30 35.65 -20.59
N TRP A 347 -19.53 35.23 -20.94
CA TRP A 347 -19.80 33.85 -21.38
C TRP A 347 -19.11 33.54 -22.71
N GLY A 348 -19.22 34.42 -23.72
CA GLY A 348 -18.49 34.28 -24.98
C GLY A 348 -16.96 34.24 -24.76
N LEU A 349 -16.45 35.10 -23.87
CA LEU A 349 -15.03 35.10 -23.50
C LEU A 349 -14.59 33.80 -22.85
N SER A 350 -15.43 33.21 -21.98
CA SER A 350 -15.18 31.89 -21.39
C SER A 350 -14.94 30.83 -22.48
N LEU A 351 -15.80 30.76 -23.49
CA LEU A 351 -15.65 29.83 -24.61
C LEU A 351 -14.34 30.07 -25.40
N VAL A 352 -13.99 31.35 -25.63
CA VAL A 352 -12.74 31.71 -26.33
C VAL A 352 -11.52 31.24 -25.53
N LEU A 353 -11.49 31.51 -24.23
CA LEU A 353 -10.38 31.08 -23.35
C LEU A 353 -10.24 29.55 -23.28
N GLN A 354 -11.36 28.84 -23.14
CA GLN A 354 -11.35 27.36 -23.16
C GLN A 354 -10.78 26.85 -24.48
N GLN A 355 -11.24 27.40 -25.61
CA GLN A 355 -10.76 26.97 -26.92
C GLN A 355 -9.29 27.33 -27.15
N ALA A 356 -8.85 28.51 -26.69
CA ALA A 356 -7.45 28.92 -26.77
C ALA A 356 -6.53 27.94 -26.02
N VAL A 357 -6.89 27.58 -24.79
CA VAL A 357 -6.13 26.60 -24.00
C VAL A 357 -6.13 25.22 -24.68
N ARG A 358 -7.28 24.74 -25.19
CA ARG A 358 -7.33 23.48 -25.94
C ARG A 358 -6.49 23.48 -27.21
N THR A 359 -6.40 24.62 -27.89
CA THR A 359 -5.56 24.74 -29.10
C THR A 359 -4.08 24.70 -28.76
N VAL A 360 -3.66 25.32 -27.64
CA VAL A 360 -2.25 25.38 -27.24
C VAL A 360 -1.79 24.08 -26.58
N PHE A 361 -2.59 23.51 -25.66
CA PHE A 361 -2.19 22.37 -24.85
C PHE A 361 -2.82 21.04 -25.27
N GLY A 362 -3.74 21.07 -26.23
CA GLY A 362 -4.49 19.90 -26.66
C GLY A 362 -5.74 19.62 -25.80
N PRO A 363 -6.58 18.64 -26.24
CA PRO A 363 -7.86 18.34 -25.58
C PRO A 363 -7.71 17.46 -24.32
N THR A 364 -6.52 16.88 -24.09
CA THR A 364 -6.28 15.96 -22.95
C THR A 364 -5.89 16.73 -21.69
N ASN A 365 -6.35 16.21 -20.54
CA ASN A 365 -5.98 16.78 -19.25
C ASN A 365 -4.48 16.68 -19.02
N ARG A 366 -3.88 17.75 -18.48
CA ARG A 366 -2.47 17.80 -18.09
C ARG A 366 -2.32 17.52 -16.61
N GLN A 367 -1.30 16.76 -16.24
CA GLN A 367 -1.04 16.44 -14.84
C GLN A 367 -0.10 17.47 -14.21
N VAL A 368 -0.45 17.90 -13.00
CA VAL A 368 0.39 18.71 -12.13
C VAL A 368 0.85 17.81 -10.99
N SER A 369 2.17 17.68 -10.81
CA SER A 369 2.74 16.82 -9.77
C SER A 369 2.73 17.52 -8.41
N ASN A 370 2.53 16.75 -7.34
CA ASN A 370 2.71 17.27 -5.99
C ASN A 370 4.21 17.25 -5.63
N PRO A 371 4.71 18.29 -4.91
CA PRO A 371 6.03 18.25 -4.29
C PRO A 371 6.17 17.07 -3.32
N SER A 372 7.39 16.62 -3.06
CA SER A 372 7.66 15.47 -2.20
C SER A 372 7.11 15.65 -0.78
N PHE A 373 7.23 16.86 -0.20
CA PHE A 373 6.73 17.18 1.13
C PHE A 373 5.19 17.23 1.25
N MET A 374 4.47 17.30 0.12
CA MET A 374 3.00 17.20 0.06
C MET A 374 2.53 15.79 -0.31
N SER A 375 3.45 14.90 -0.62
CA SER A 375 3.16 13.53 -1.02
C SER A 375 3.05 12.63 0.21
N GLY A 376 2.20 11.57 0.09
CA GLY A 376 2.00 10.62 1.18
C GLY A 376 0.69 10.85 1.94
N ALA A 377 0.47 9.95 2.89
CA ALA A 377 -0.70 9.93 3.75
C ALA A 377 -0.32 9.30 5.10
N PHE A 378 -1.11 9.58 6.12
CA PHE A 378 -1.06 8.88 7.39
C PHE A 378 -2.47 8.48 7.81
N ASP A 379 -2.55 7.36 8.51
CA ASP A 379 -3.81 6.83 9.00
C ASP A 379 -4.05 7.29 10.44
N LEU A 380 -5.22 7.87 10.68
CA LEU A 380 -5.67 8.29 12.00
C LEU A 380 -6.96 7.55 12.36
N GLY A 381 -6.84 6.50 13.19
CA GLY A 381 -7.96 5.66 13.52
C GLY A 381 -8.42 4.81 12.34
N GLY A 382 -9.49 5.19 11.69
CA GLY A 382 -10.03 4.52 10.49
C GLY A 382 -10.06 5.39 9.25
N ILE A 383 -9.45 6.61 9.29
CA ILE A 383 -9.40 7.54 8.15
C ILE A 383 -7.97 7.72 7.65
N THR A 384 -7.83 7.79 6.34
CA THR A 384 -6.57 8.12 5.67
C THR A 384 -6.52 9.60 5.33
N ILE A 385 -5.61 10.32 5.99
CA ILE A 385 -5.37 11.75 5.79
C ILE A 385 -4.19 11.93 4.85
N THR A 386 -4.44 12.45 3.64
CA THR A 386 -3.36 12.77 2.69
C THR A 386 -2.79 14.15 2.99
N TYR A 387 -1.47 14.28 2.99
CA TYR A 387 -0.78 15.56 3.22
C TYR A 387 -1.20 16.64 2.22
N ASN A 388 -1.42 16.26 0.97
CA ASN A 388 -1.88 17.22 -0.07
C ASN A 388 -3.18 17.93 0.33
N ARG A 389 -4.19 17.17 0.83
CA ARG A 389 -5.47 17.79 1.28
C ARG A 389 -5.30 18.67 2.49
N LEU A 390 -4.41 18.29 3.43
CA LEU A 390 -4.10 19.12 4.58
C LEU A 390 -3.50 20.46 4.15
N TRP A 391 -2.54 20.45 3.23
CA TRP A 391 -1.94 21.67 2.68
C TRP A 391 -2.94 22.55 1.95
N ILE A 392 -3.88 21.96 1.19
CA ILE A 392 -4.96 22.71 0.52
C ILE A 392 -5.82 23.44 1.55
N ILE A 393 -6.24 22.79 2.62
CA ILE A 393 -7.04 23.40 3.68
C ILE A 393 -6.26 24.51 4.37
N CYS A 394 -5.01 24.26 4.76
CA CYS A 394 -4.15 25.28 5.38
C CYS A 394 -3.95 26.49 4.49
N PHE A 395 -3.69 26.28 3.19
CA PHE A 395 -3.53 27.37 2.23
C PHE A 395 -4.82 28.16 2.05
N ALA A 396 -5.97 27.49 1.94
CA ALA A 396 -7.26 28.15 1.82
C ALA A 396 -7.57 29.03 3.03
N LEU A 397 -7.32 28.52 4.24
CA LEU A 397 -7.47 29.30 5.47
C LEU A 397 -6.50 30.47 5.55
N ALA A 398 -5.24 30.29 5.15
CA ALA A 398 -4.24 31.34 5.13
C ALA A 398 -4.66 32.50 4.19
N VAL A 399 -5.14 32.18 2.98
CA VAL A 399 -5.64 33.17 2.02
C VAL A 399 -6.88 33.89 2.57
N PHE A 400 -7.80 33.11 3.20
CA PHE A 400 -9.00 33.69 3.80
C PHE A 400 -8.66 34.68 4.93
N VAL A 401 -7.76 34.29 5.83
CA VAL A 401 -7.29 35.16 6.92
C VAL A 401 -6.55 36.40 6.37
N ALA A 402 -5.69 36.17 5.37
CA ALA A 402 -4.99 37.30 4.69
C ALA A 402 -5.97 38.29 4.05
N LEU A 403 -7.04 37.79 3.42
CA LEU A 403 -8.07 38.64 2.83
C LEU A 403 -8.82 39.45 3.90
N ILE A 404 -9.25 38.81 4.99
CA ILE A 404 -9.90 39.50 6.12
C ILE A 404 -8.96 40.54 6.68
N GLY A 405 -7.67 40.24 6.85
CA GLY A 405 -6.65 41.17 7.29
C GLY A 405 -6.53 42.37 6.33
N LEU A 406 -6.47 42.10 5.02
CA LEU A 406 -6.39 43.15 4.01
C LEU A 406 -7.62 44.07 4.05
N LEU A 407 -8.82 43.49 4.10
CA LEU A 407 -10.06 44.28 4.15
C LEU A 407 -10.20 45.08 5.46
N ARG A 408 -9.71 44.54 6.60
CA ARG A 408 -9.89 45.16 7.91
C ARG A 408 -8.81 46.21 8.25
N PHE A 409 -7.58 46.00 7.76
CA PHE A 409 -6.43 46.84 8.15
C PHE A 409 -5.92 47.74 7.03
N THR A 410 -6.46 47.63 5.80
CA THR A 410 -6.06 48.50 4.69
C THR A 410 -7.19 49.41 4.23
N ARG A 411 -6.83 50.53 3.56
CA ARG A 411 -7.80 51.51 3.03
C ARG A 411 -8.71 50.93 1.94
N LEU A 412 -8.30 49.83 1.31
CA LEU A 412 -9.10 49.14 0.28
C LEU A 412 -10.38 48.49 0.81
N GLY A 413 -10.53 48.32 2.13
CA GLY A 413 -11.74 47.82 2.75
C GLY A 413 -12.60 48.88 3.46
N LEU A 414 -12.16 50.16 3.46
CA LEU A 414 -12.86 51.25 4.11
C LEU A 414 -13.62 52.16 3.11
N GLU A 415 -13.42 51.93 1.80
CA GLU A 415 -14.15 52.56 0.70
C GLU A 415 -15.19 51.57 0.13
#